data_ad381a43055fcb9e4aa2f91bdd2385cc
#
_entry.id   ad381a43055fcb9e4aa2f91bdd2385cc
#
_cell.length_a   1.000
_cell.length_b   1.000
_cell.length_c   1.000
_cell.angle_alpha   90.00
_cell.angle_beta   90.00
_cell.angle_gamma   90.00
#
_symmetry.space_group_name_H-M   'P 1'
#
loop_
_entity.id
_entity.type
_entity.pdbx_description
1 polymer ?
#
loop_
_entity_poly.entity_id
_entity_poly.type
_entity_poly.pdbx_seq_one_letter_code
_entity_poly.pdbx_strand_id
1 'polypeptide(L)'
;MASRGVQHRCVSHLTVCQIDRKQDGTPGRSLWCRSPTIVAPEVPLPRHSAIPPPVASAHDVYAPGHLGELMQVIAPQLVDAVLEETGARERRVRLLPARVVVYFVLALVLFERSSYQAVWGKLGAGLHGIAVARPCASSLSRARRRLGAPLRRMFEILAGPVAARAQSGSFYRGLRAVALDGTTLSIPDAEAVTWRFPKHGGPVLEFGYPLLRLVALVECGTRALLGAAFGPDSTGELGYARRLLPHLDASMVLLADAYYDAYDFLEAVTGTGASFLLRSTPKRRPTVRRPLPDGSYLTTVCAGRYQAGRGYGRLEVRIIEAWMTIELADGTRRTELWRLMTSLLDAESYPAHELITLYHRRWQAETCYFSLKSTVLDGWVLRSRTVPGIEQEVYALLTVYQALVRTADDLVTAQPGLSAERVSMIVLPNAAADQIVAAHGIAPAGPVGLVGAIGRIALAGLLPKGRRRRLKARVRKRNSKYTFTTGKHPRKAQAYALHFEMIKEGGLDTTNGG
;
A
#
# COMPACT_ATOMS: atom_id res chain seq x y z
N MET A 1 32.25 23.25 24.62
CA MET A 1 32.50 21.80 24.71
C MET A 1 31.40 21.09 23.91
N ALA A 2 31.72 20.63 22.72
CA ALA A 2 30.78 20.08 21.76
C ALA A 2 30.87 18.55 21.79
N SER A 3 29.76 17.87 22.13
CA SER A 3 29.65 16.42 22.01
C SER A 3 29.30 16.08 20.57
N ARG A 4 30.25 15.46 19.87
CA ARG A 4 30.02 14.90 18.52
C ARG A 4 29.34 13.55 18.66
N GLY A 5 28.06 13.47 18.21
CA GLY A 5 27.38 12.23 17.99
C GLY A 5 27.92 11.54 16.74
N VAL A 6 28.41 10.31 16.91
CA VAL A 6 28.86 9.46 15.80
C VAL A 6 27.64 8.80 15.15
N GLN A 7 27.29 9.24 13.94
CA GLN A 7 26.31 8.56 13.12
C GLN A 7 26.98 7.40 12.39
N HIS A 8 26.51 6.16 12.64
CA HIS A 8 26.87 5.01 11.87
C HIS A 8 26.22 5.06 10.48
N ARG A 9 27.05 5.21 9.45
CA ARG A 9 26.64 5.08 8.05
C ARG A 9 26.76 3.63 7.63
N CYS A 10 25.65 3.01 7.22
CA CYS A 10 25.68 1.78 6.44
C CYS A 10 26.19 2.08 5.03
N VAL A 11 27.29 1.48 4.64
CA VAL A 11 27.83 1.50 3.28
C VAL A 11 27.07 0.45 2.45
N SER A 12 26.35 0.91 1.42
CA SER A 12 25.68 0.02 0.47
C SER A 12 26.71 -0.68 -0.40
N HIS A 13 26.86 -1.99 -0.26
CA HIS A 13 27.74 -2.78 -1.12
C HIS A 13 27.03 -3.19 -2.41
N LEU A 14 27.77 -3.11 -3.52
CA LEU A 14 27.38 -3.61 -4.84
C LEU A 14 26.94 -5.07 -4.74
N THR A 15 25.66 -5.34 -5.00
CA THR A 15 25.15 -6.71 -5.05
C THR A 15 25.19 -7.24 -6.48
N VAL A 16 26.40 -7.49 -6.95
CA VAL A 16 26.64 -8.21 -8.20
C VAL A 16 27.03 -9.64 -7.82
N CYS A 17 26.26 -10.62 -8.24
CA CYS A 17 26.58 -12.03 -7.98
C CYS A 17 27.48 -12.56 -9.10
N GLN A 18 28.69 -12.97 -8.75
CA GLN A 18 29.62 -13.62 -9.67
C GLN A 18 29.23 -15.08 -9.90
N ILE A 19 29.34 -15.54 -11.12
CA ILE A 19 28.99 -16.91 -11.51
C ILE A 19 30.22 -17.55 -12.14
N ASP A 20 30.84 -18.47 -11.38
CA ASP A 20 31.94 -19.30 -11.88
C ASP A 20 31.41 -20.44 -12.76
N ARG A 21 31.88 -20.52 -13.99
CA ARG A 21 31.74 -21.69 -14.85
C ARG A 21 33.06 -22.46 -14.82
N LYS A 22 33.10 -23.57 -14.09
CA LYS A 22 34.16 -24.55 -14.29
C LYS A 22 33.80 -25.53 -15.42
N GLN A 23 34.73 -25.81 -16.29
CA GLN A 23 34.56 -26.69 -17.44
C GLN A 23 34.48 -28.18 -17.06
N ASP A 24 34.79 -28.58 -15.83
CA ASP A 24 35.02 -29.99 -15.45
C ASP A 24 33.98 -30.53 -14.45
N GLY A 25 32.71 -30.30 -14.64
CA GLY A 25 31.63 -31.05 -13.99
C GLY A 25 31.64 -31.28 -12.47
N THR A 26 32.69 -30.85 -11.75
CA THR A 26 32.80 -30.97 -10.31
C THR A 26 32.35 -29.70 -9.60
N PRO A 27 31.51 -29.78 -8.57
CA PRO A 27 31.01 -28.60 -7.88
C PRO A 27 32.12 -27.94 -7.08
N GLY A 28 32.61 -26.79 -7.57
CA GLY A 28 33.53 -25.96 -6.81
C GLY A 28 32.86 -25.41 -5.55
N ARG A 29 33.54 -25.53 -4.42
CA ARG A 29 33.09 -24.92 -3.16
C ARG A 29 32.98 -23.40 -3.35
N SER A 30 31.77 -22.86 -3.15
CA SER A 30 31.54 -21.42 -3.21
C SER A 30 32.18 -20.72 -2.00
N LEU A 31 33.18 -19.88 -2.28
CA LEU A 31 33.81 -19.00 -1.28
C LEU A 31 32.96 -17.77 -0.88
N TRP A 32 31.69 -17.67 -1.31
CA TRP A 32 30.91 -16.43 -1.25
C TRP A 32 29.73 -16.42 -0.29
N CYS A 33 29.67 -17.34 0.64
CA CYS A 33 28.60 -17.30 1.67
C CYS A 33 29.18 -17.61 3.07
N ARG A 34 30.11 -16.80 3.53
CA ARG A 34 30.33 -16.67 4.97
C ARG A 34 29.71 -15.37 5.42
N SER A 35 28.63 -15.48 6.19
CA SER A 35 28.10 -14.36 6.96
C SER A 35 29.15 -13.86 7.92
N PRO A 36 29.42 -12.56 8.03
CA PRO A 36 30.19 -12.05 9.14
C PRO A 36 29.38 -12.18 10.42
N THR A 37 29.90 -12.95 11.37
CA THR A 37 29.48 -12.91 12.77
C THR A 37 29.66 -11.47 13.26
N ILE A 38 28.64 -10.89 13.82
CA ILE A 38 28.70 -9.56 14.44
C ILE A 38 29.55 -9.68 15.70
N VAL A 39 30.80 -9.30 15.61
CA VAL A 39 31.66 -8.97 16.75
C VAL A 39 32.16 -7.57 16.50
N ALA A 40 31.68 -6.60 17.30
CA ALA A 40 32.22 -5.27 17.27
C ALA A 40 33.62 -5.27 17.86
N PRO A 41 34.63 -4.73 17.16
CA PRO A 41 35.55 -3.80 17.79
C PRO A 41 35.72 -2.51 16.99
N GLU A 42 35.88 -1.44 17.71
CA GLU A 42 36.34 -0.16 17.21
C GLU A 42 37.71 -0.29 16.56
N VAL A 43 37.77 -0.13 15.23
CA VAL A 43 39.00 0.11 14.50
C VAL A 43 38.78 1.29 13.59
N PRO A 44 39.65 2.33 13.62
CA PRO A 44 39.53 3.50 12.75
C PRO A 44 39.76 3.07 11.31
N LEU A 45 38.76 3.32 10.45
CA LEU A 45 38.83 3.05 9.02
C LEU A 45 39.89 3.96 8.35
N PRO A 46 40.79 3.43 7.55
CA PRO A 46 41.73 4.23 6.76
C PRO A 46 40.93 5.03 5.71
N ARG A 47 41.29 6.30 5.58
CA ARG A 47 40.79 7.19 4.53
C ARG A 47 41.29 6.69 3.17
N HIS A 48 40.35 6.52 2.22
CA HIS A 48 40.60 6.31 0.79
C HIS A 48 41.26 4.98 0.40
N SER A 49 40.47 3.94 0.17
CA SER A 49 40.75 3.02 -0.93
C SER A 49 39.53 3.08 -1.88
N ALA A 50 39.72 3.72 -3.03
CA ALA A 50 38.95 3.42 -4.20
C ALA A 50 39.19 1.94 -4.51
N ILE A 51 38.21 1.08 -4.22
CA ILE A 51 38.24 -0.30 -4.72
C ILE A 51 38.12 -0.13 -6.24
N PRO A 52 39.15 -0.48 -7.02
CA PRO A 52 39.03 -0.45 -8.46
C PRO A 52 37.87 -1.34 -8.86
N PRO A 53 37.06 -0.95 -9.89
CA PRO A 53 36.02 -1.82 -10.38
C PRO A 53 36.64 -3.19 -10.67
N PRO A 54 35.99 -4.31 -10.26
CA PRO A 54 36.53 -5.64 -10.52
C PRO A 54 36.74 -5.76 -12.03
N VAL A 55 38.01 -5.98 -12.41
CA VAL A 55 38.34 -6.29 -13.79
C VAL A 55 37.76 -7.67 -14.05
N ALA A 56 36.68 -7.74 -14.83
CA ALA A 56 36.06 -8.99 -15.22
C ALA A 56 37.12 -9.82 -15.97
N SER A 57 37.48 -10.99 -15.42
CA SER A 57 38.15 -12.00 -16.23
C SER A 57 37.20 -12.43 -17.35
N ALA A 58 37.68 -12.86 -18.50
CA ALA A 58 36.85 -13.19 -19.68
C ALA A 58 35.81 -14.30 -19.44
N HIS A 59 35.71 -14.86 -18.21
CA HIS A 59 34.85 -15.96 -17.82
C HIS A 59 33.81 -15.60 -16.74
N ASP A 60 33.87 -14.39 -16.12
CA ASP A 60 32.99 -14.03 -15.03
C ASP A 60 31.75 -13.27 -15.55
N VAL A 61 30.60 -13.87 -15.41
CA VAL A 61 29.33 -13.30 -15.82
C VAL A 61 28.48 -13.01 -14.58
N TYR A 62 27.99 -11.77 -14.45
CA TYR A 62 27.27 -11.29 -13.28
C TYR A 62 25.77 -11.21 -13.53
N ALA A 63 24.99 -11.35 -12.48
CA ALA A 63 23.56 -11.12 -12.50
C ALA A 63 23.22 -9.80 -11.77
N PRO A 64 22.42 -8.90 -12.37
CA PRO A 64 22.08 -7.62 -11.74
C PRO A 64 21.15 -7.85 -10.53
N GLY A 65 21.66 -7.61 -9.33
CA GLY A 65 20.96 -7.83 -8.07
C GLY A 65 20.72 -6.54 -7.32
N HIS A 66 20.03 -5.57 -7.92
CA HIS A 66 19.76 -4.27 -7.31
C HIS A 66 18.37 -3.72 -7.65
N LEU A 67 17.98 -2.69 -6.94
CA LEU A 67 16.75 -1.93 -7.14
C LEU A 67 17.03 -0.40 -7.08
N GLY A 68 18.24 0.01 -7.48
CA GLY A 68 18.66 1.41 -7.39
C GLY A 68 18.58 1.94 -5.96
N GLU A 69 18.22 3.19 -5.77
CA GLU A 69 18.08 3.82 -4.45
C GLU A 69 17.03 3.16 -3.53
N LEU A 70 16.04 2.44 -4.08
CA LEU A 70 15.07 1.70 -3.26
C LEU A 70 15.73 0.60 -2.39
N MET A 71 17.00 0.25 -2.64
CA MET A 71 17.78 -0.61 -1.75
C MET A 71 18.05 0.02 -0.38
N GLN A 72 17.85 1.31 -0.20
CA GLN A 72 17.88 1.93 1.14
C GLN A 72 16.73 1.41 2.01
N VAL A 73 15.57 1.11 1.42
CA VAL A 73 14.40 0.53 2.09
C VAL A 73 14.41 -1.00 1.99
N ILE A 74 14.73 -1.54 0.80
CA ILE A 74 14.77 -2.97 0.52
C ILE A 74 16.24 -3.41 0.42
N ALA A 75 16.93 -3.35 1.56
CA ALA A 75 18.34 -3.65 1.65
C ALA A 75 18.65 -5.12 1.34
N PRO A 76 19.85 -5.44 0.78
CA PRO A 76 20.26 -6.82 0.53
C PRO A 76 20.23 -7.71 1.77
N GLN A 77 20.57 -7.16 2.92
CA GLN A 77 20.53 -7.85 4.22
C GLN A 77 19.10 -8.28 4.59
N LEU A 78 18.11 -7.41 4.35
CA LEU A 78 16.71 -7.74 4.55
C LEU A 78 16.27 -8.87 3.61
N VAL A 79 16.65 -8.78 2.33
CA VAL A 79 16.32 -9.82 1.35
C VAL A 79 16.92 -11.16 1.75
N ASP A 80 18.20 -11.17 2.17
CA ASP A 80 18.89 -12.40 2.58
C ASP A 80 18.27 -13.01 3.84
N ALA A 81 17.94 -12.21 4.84
CA ALA A 81 17.27 -12.66 6.05
C ALA A 81 15.91 -13.30 5.75
N VAL A 82 15.12 -12.66 4.88
CA VAL A 82 13.82 -13.21 4.44
C VAL A 82 13.98 -14.49 3.64
N LEU A 83 14.97 -14.57 2.76
CA LEU A 83 15.25 -15.79 2.00
C LEU A 83 15.68 -16.97 2.90
N GLU A 84 16.40 -16.68 3.96
CA GLU A 84 16.82 -17.67 4.95
C GLU A 84 15.62 -18.13 5.80
N GLU A 85 14.85 -17.20 6.35
CA GLU A 85 13.64 -17.45 7.14
C GLU A 85 12.59 -18.28 6.35
N THR A 86 12.43 -17.99 5.07
CA THR A 86 11.43 -18.67 4.22
C THR A 86 11.97 -19.94 3.54
N GLY A 87 13.24 -20.34 3.80
CA GLY A 87 13.86 -21.49 3.18
C GLY A 87 14.06 -21.35 1.66
N ALA A 88 13.96 -20.13 1.13
CA ALA A 88 14.10 -19.84 -0.30
C ALA A 88 15.58 -19.61 -0.74
N ARG A 89 16.51 -19.60 0.21
CA ARG A 89 17.95 -19.50 -0.06
C ARG A 89 18.46 -20.77 -0.72
N GLU A 90 19.15 -20.62 -1.84
CA GLU A 90 19.63 -21.74 -2.62
C GLU A 90 20.90 -22.34 -2.01
N ARG A 91 20.98 -23.68 -2.00
CA ARG A 91 22.18 -24.43 -1.58
C ARG A 91 23.26 -24.51 -2.68
N ARG A 92 22.87 -24.31 -3.94
CA ARG A 92 23.73 -24.38 -5.11
C ARG A 92 23.87 -23.01 -5.76
N VAL A 93 25.09 -22.69 -6.23
CA VAL A 93 25.30 -21.49 -7.04
C VAL A 93 24.55 -21.63 -8.36
N ARG A 94 23.74 -20.62 -8.67
CA ARG A 94 22.93 -20.57 -9.89
C ARG A 94 23.19 -19.28 -10.66
N LEU A 95 22.95 -19.31 -11.96
CA LEU A 95 22.99 -18.11 -12.82
C LEU A 95 22.02 -17.03 -12.34
N LEU A 96 20.90 -17.41 -11.76
CA LEU A 96 19.86 -16.55 -11.22
C LEU A 96 19.63 -16.88 -9.74
N PRO A 97 20.46 -16.34 -8.82
CA PRO A 97 20.32 -16.56 -7.38
C PRO A 97 19.02 -15.94 -6.86
N ALA A 98 18.48 -16.47 -5.76
CA ALA A 98 17.20 -16.06 -5.19
C ALA A 98 17.14 -14.55 -4.89
N ARG A 99 18.20 -13.94 -4.33
CA ARG A 99 18.28 -12.50 -4.09
C ARG A 99 18.07 -11.69 -5.37
N VAL A 100 18.77 -12.07 -6.44
CA VAL A 100 18.63 -11.43 -7.75
C VAL A 100 17.20 -11.57 -8.29
N VAL A 101 16.60 -12.76 -8.11
CA VAL A 101 15.23 -13.01 -8.53
C VAL A 101 14.23 -12.17 -7.74
N VAL A 102 14.45 -11.94 -6.44
CA VAL A 102 13.63 -11.01 -5.63
C VAL A 102 13.64 -9.62 -6.26
N TYR A 103 14.82 -9.04 -6.47
CA TYR A 103 14.94 -7.71 -7.07
C TYR A 103 14.36 -7.66 -8.49
N PHE A 104 14.56 -8.72 -9.28
CA PHE A 104 13.94 -8.82 -10.60
C PHE A 104 12.40 -8.79 -10.52
N VAL A 105 11.80 -9.53 -9.59
CA VAL A 105 10.34 -9.55 -9.42
C VAL A 105 9.81 -8.20 -8.93
N LEU A 106 10.51 -7.52 -8.04
CA LEU A 106 10.17 -6.17 -7.61
C LEU A 106 10.30 -5.16 -8.76
N ALA A 107 11.35 -5.28 -9.58
CA ALA A 107 11.51 -4.43 -10.76
C ALA A 107 10.40 -4.63 -11.80
N LEU A 108 9.83 -5.84 -11.95
CA LEU A 108 8.69 -6.09 -12.83
C LEU A 108 7.49 -5.19 -12.51
N VAL A 109 7.34 -4.77 -11.25
CA VAL A 109 6.26 -3.87 -10.81
C VAL A 109 6.47 -2.45 -11.35
N LEU A 110 7.71 -1.95 -11.33
CA LEU A 110 8.05 -0.61 -11.82
C LEU A 110 8.13 -0.52 -13.35
N PHE A 111 8.28 -1.67 -14.01
CA PHE A 111 8.35 -1.76 -15.48
C PHE A 111 7.20 -2.61 -16.04
N GLU A 112 5.97 -2.27 -15.67
CA GLU A 112 4.79 -3.09 -15.95
C GLU A 112 4.60 -3.42 -17.43
N ARG A 113 4.88 -2.49 -18.33
CA ARG A 113 4.74 -2.67 -19.79
C ARG A 113 5.91 -3.41 -20.46
N SER A 114 6.95 -3.76 -19.70
CA SER A 114 8.16 -4.36 -20.27
C SER A 114 8.14 -5.89 -20.15
N SER A 115 8.67 -6.60 -21.14
CA SER A 115 8.87 -8.05 -21.07
C SER A 115 9.93 -8.42 -20.01
N TYR A 116 9.98 -9.68 -19.60
CA TYR A 116 11.01 -10.16 -18.64
C TYR A 116 12.43 -9.85 -19.09
N GLN A 117 12.73 -10.06 -20.37
CA GLN A 117 14.04 -9.76 -20.91
C GLN A 117 14.32 -8.24 -20.94
N ALA A 118 13.31 -7.42 -21.25
CA ALA A 118 13.45 -5.97 -21.23
C ALA A 118 13.70 -5.45 -19.82
N VAL A 119 13.00 -5.96 -18.80
CA VAL A 119 13.25 -5.59 -17.40
C VAL A 119 14.64 -6.04 -16.96
N TRP A 120 15.05 -7.24 -17.34
CA TRP A 120 16.41 -7.70 -17.07
C TRP A 120 17.47 -6.81 -17.72
N GLY A 121 17.26 -6.40 -18.98
CA GLY A 121 18.13 -5.46 -19.67
C GLY A 121 18.20 -4.09 -18.95
N LYS A 122 17.08 -3.59 -18.43
CA LYS A 122 17.02 -2.35 -17.65
C LYS A 122 17.82 -2.45 -16.34
N LEU A 123 17.77 -3.57 -15.64
CA LEU A 123 18.57 -3.82 -14.44
C LEU A 123 20.08 -3.87 -14.75
N GLY A 124 20.46 -4.29 -15.94
CA GLY A 124 21.88 -4.34 -16.35
C GLY A 124 22.37 -3.07 -17.05
N ALA A 125 21.50 -2.14 -17.42
CA ALA A 125 21.84 -1.03 -18.30
C ALA A 125 22.91 -0.07 -17.73
N GLY A 126 22.84 0.21 -16.43
CA GLY A 126 23.81 1.09 -15.75
C GLY A 126 25.07 0.38 -15.25
N LEU A 127 25.21 -0.94 -15.45
CA LEU A 127 26.37 -1.73 -14.98
C LEU A 127 27.46 -1.74 -16.05
N HIS A 128 28.05 -0.56 -16.32
CA HIS A 128 29.09 -0.43 -17.32
C HIS A 128 30.37 -1.17 -16.95
N GLY A 129 30.99 -1.83 -17.92
CA GLY A 129 32.24 -2.57 -17.73
C GLY A 129 32.09 -3.93 -17.06
N ILE A 130 30.87 -4.36 -16.75
CA ILE A 130 30.57 -5.65 -16.12
C ILE A 130 29.85 -6.56 -17.14
N ALA A 131 30.34 -7.79 -17.32
CA ALA A 131 29.69 -8.79 -18.17
C ALA A 131 28.39 -9.28 -17.50
N VAL A 132 27.24 -8.78 -17.95
CA VAL A 132 25.93 -9.16 -17.39
C VAL A 132 25.38 -10.39 -18.11
N ALA A 133 24.92 -11.37 -17.33
CA ALA A 133 24.25 -12.58 -17.82
C ALA A 133 23.03 -12.23 -18.70
N ARG A 134 22.80 -12.99 -19.77
CA ARG A 134 21.66 -12.82 -20.68
C ARG A 134 20.73 -14.02 -20.65
N PRO A 135 19.94 -14.21 -19.59
CA PRO A 135 19.00 -15.33 -19.50
C PRO A 135 17.85 -15.17 -20.49
N CYS A 136 17.37 -16.29 -21.01
CA CYS A 136 16.13 -16.27 -21.81
C CYS A 136 14.90 -16.09 -20.91
N ALA A 137 13.78 -15.67 -21.49
CA ALA A 137 12.51 -15.43 -20.77
C ALA A 137 12.03 -16.66 -19.98
N SER A 138 12.22 -17.88 -20.51
CA SER A 138 11.84 -19.11 -19.83
C SER A 138 12.71 -19.39 -18.60
N SER A 139 14.00 -19.01 -18.62
CA SER A 139 14.90 -19.12 -17.45
C SER A 139 14.50 -18.15 -16.35
N LEU A 140 14.15 -16.91 -16.68
CA LEU A 140 13.62 -15.91 -15.75
C LEU A 140 12.29 -16.41 -15.15
N SER A 141 11.39 -16.92 -15.95
CA SER A 141 10.10 -17.48 -15.50
C SER A 141 10.31 -18.67 -14.56
N ARG A 142 11.22 -19.59 -14.87
CA ARG A 142 11.56 -20.72 -14.00
C ARG A 142 12.20 -20.27 -12.69
N ALA A 143 13.10 -19.29 -12.74
CA ALA A 143 13.71 -18.70 -11.54
C ALA A 143 12.65 -18.07 -10.63
N ARG A 144 11.73 -17.29 -11.19
CA ARG A 144 10.61 -16.71 -10.48
C ARG A 144 9.72 -17.77 -9.80
N ARG A 145 9.39 -18.87 -10.50
CA ARG A 145 8.61 -19.97 -9.91
C ARG A 145 9.32 -20.69 -8.76
N ARG A 146 10.65 -20.83 -8.84
CA ARG A 146 11.42 -21.43 -7.75
C ARG A 146 11.49 -20.58 -6.50
N LEU A 147 11.35 -19.26 -6.63
CA LEU A 147 11.49 -18.33 -5.52
C LEU A 147 10.49 -18.60 -4.38
N GLY A 148 9.30 -19.14 -4.68
CA GLY A 148 8.27 -19.38 -3.67
C GLY A 148 7.65 -18.08 -3.15
N ALA A 149 7.50 -17.96 -1.82
CA ALA A 149 6.72 -16.94 -1.15
C ALA A 149 7.50 -15.91 -0.29
N PRO A 150 8.79 -15.60 -0.50
CA PRO A 150 9.54 -14.67 0.36
C PRO A 150 8.98 -13.24 0.28
N LEU A 151 8.33 -12.83 -0.82
CA LEU A 151 7.76 -11.50 -0.97
C LEU A 151 6.60 -11.24 -0.02
N ARG A 152 5.85 -12.26 0.39
CA ARG A 152 4.85 -12.14 1.45
C ARG A 152 5.53 -11.68 2.75
N ARG A 153 6.56 -12.39 3.18
CA ARG A 153 7.28 -12.08 4.41
C ARG A 153 7.96 -10.71 4.35
N MET A 154 8.51 -10.36 3.19
CA MET A 154 9.10 -9.04 2.95
C MET A 154 8.07 -7.92 3.10
N PHE A 155 6.86 -8.09 2.53
CA PHE A 155 5.79 -7.13 2.73
C PHE A 155 5.38 -7.03 4.20
N GLU A 156 5.20 -8.15 4.91
CA GLU A 156 4.85 -8.18 6.34
C GLU A 156 5.87 -7.41 7.21
N ILE A 157 7.17 -7.49 6.89
CA ILE A 157 8.22 -6.73 7.59
C ILE A 157 8.16 -5.23 7.25
N LEU A 158 7.89 -4.88 6.00
CA LEU A 158 7.84 -3.49 5.57
C LEU A 158 6.50 -2.82 5.88
N ALA A 159 5.42 -3.59 6.01
CA ALA A 159 4.12 -3.06 6.40
C ALA A 159 4.16 -2.47 7.81
N GLY A 160 3.36 -1.46 8.04
CA GLY A 160 3.26 -0.80 9.34
C GLY A 160 3.18 0.71 9.21
N PRO A 161 2.90 1.40 10.33
CA PRO A 161 2.81 2.84 10.35
C PRO A 161 4.17 3.49 10.09
N VAL A 162 4.18 4.61 9.39
CA VAL A 162 5.39 5.40 9.11
C VAL A 162 5.31 6.80 9.71
N ALA A 163 4.11 7.39 9.85
CA ALA A 163 3.96 8.74 10.36
C ALA A 163 4.51 8.91 11.77
N ALA A 164 5.39 9.91 11.97
CA ALA A 164 5.72 10.44 13.28
C ALA A 164 4.51 11.18 13.88
N ARG A 165 4.41 11.24 15.22
CA ARG A 165 3.28 11.90 15.91
C ARG A 165 3.05 13.36 15.52
N ALA A 166 4.11 14.06 15.11
CA ALA A 166 4.03 15.45 14.65
C ALA A 166 3.51 15.63 13.23
N GLN A 167 3.32 14.55 12.46
CA GLN A 167 2.86 14.65 11.07
C GLN A 167 1.36 14.95 11.00
N SER A 168 1.03 16.08 10.39
CA SER A 168 -0.35 16.47 10.19
C SER A 168 -1.07 15.48 9.26
N GLY A 169 -2.33 15.17 9.56
CA GLY A 169 -3.16 14.29 8.74
C GLY A 169 -3.16 12.83 9.17
N SER A 170 -2.17 12.36 9.93
CA SER A 170 -2.09 10.96 10.38
C SER A 170 -2.69 10.72 11.76
N PHE A 171 -2.89 11.78 12.54
CA PHE A 171 -3.41 11.67 13.90
C PHE A 171 -4.63 12.57 14.13
N TYR A 172 -5.46 12.14 15.07
CA TYR A 172 -6.58 12.87 15.60
C TYR A 172 -6.58 12.72 17.14
N ARG A 173 -6.32 13.80 17.87
CA ARG A 173 -6.27 13.82 19.35
C ARG A 173 -5.46 12.66 19.95
N GLY A 174 -4.28 12.40 19.37
CA GLY A 174 -3.39 11.32 19.80
C GLY A 174 -3.69 9.94 19.20
N LEU A 175 -4.88 9.73 18.62
CA LEU A 175 -5.24 8.51 17.94
C LEU A 175 -4.71 8.52 16.50
N ARG A 176 -4.05 7.45 16.07
CA ARG A 176 -3.65 7.26 14.67
C ARG A 176 -4.89 6.98 13.83
N ALA A 177 -5.14 7.82 12.83
CA ALA A 177 -6.23 7.61 11.89
C ALA A 177 -5.83 6.58 10.84
N VAL A 178 -6.56 5.49 10.75
CA VAL A 178 -6.37 4.43 9.76
C VAL A 178 -7.65 4.20 8.98
N ALA A 179 -7.55 3.97 7.69
CA ALA A 179 -8.70 3.75 6.81
C ALA A 179 -8.72 2.32 6.29
N LEU A 180 -9.88 1.70 6.31
CA LEU A 180 -10.13 0.38 5.74
C LEU A 180 -11.01 0.51 4.51
N ASP A 181 -10.59 -0.13 3.43
CA ASP A 181 -11.35 -0.16 2.18
C ASP A 181 -10.96 -1.39 1.37
N GLY A 182 -11.75 -1.72 0.34
CA GLY A 182 -11.52 -2.83 -0.56
C GLY A 182 -11.46 -2.40 -2.03
N THR A 183 -10.68 -3.13 -2.81
CA THR A 183 -10.63 -2.96 -4.26
C THR A 183 -10.49 -4.31 -4.96
N THR A 184 -10.58 -4.32 -6.30
CA THR A 184 -10.35 -5.51 -7.10
C THR A 184 -9.22 -5.28 -8.10
N LEU A 185 -8.40 -6.32 -8.33
CA LEU A 185 -7.39 -6.39 -9.37
C LEU A 185 -7.84 -7.39 -10.42
N SER A 186 -7.63 -7.05 -11.71
CA SER A 186 -7.87 -7.98 -12.80
C SER A 186 -6.70 -8.95 -12.93
N ILE A 187 -6.99 -10.24 -13.06
CA ILE A 187 -5.99 -11.30 -13.23
C ILE A 187 -6.21 -12.01 -14.56
N PRO A 188 -5.18 -12.67 -15.13
CA PRO A 188 -5.31 -13.31 -16.43
C PRO A 188 -6.39 -14.38 -16.45
N ASP A 189 -7.10 -14.46 -17.57
CA ASP A 189 -8.01 -15.52 -17.86
C ASP A 189 -7.22 -16.76 -18.32
N ALA A 190 -6.85 -17.59 -17.35
CA ALA A 190 -6.11 -18.83 -17.58
C ALA A 190 -6.69 -19.94 -16.70
N GLU A 191 -6.82 -21.13 -17.24
CA GLU A 191 -7.40 -22.30 -16.57
C GLU A 191 -6.75 -22.58 -15.21
N ALA A 192 -5.42 -22.49 -15.14
CA ALA A 192 -4.66 -22.66 -13.89
C ALA A 192 -4.95 -21.60 -12.80
N VAL A 193 -5.76 -20.59 -13.11
CA VAL A 193 -6.11 -19.48 -12.21
C VAL A 193 -7.62 -19.44 -11.93
N THR A 194 -8.45 -19.71 -12.93
CA THR A 194 -9.92 -19.57 -12.86
C THR A 194 -10.56 -20.51 -11.85
N TRP A 195 -9.97 -21.68 -11.57
CA TRP A 195 -10.45 -22.58 -10.51
C TRP A 195 -10.40 -21.93 -9.12
N ARG A 196 -9.44 -21.06 -8.87
CA ARG A 196 -9.28 -20.33 -7.59
C ARG A 196 -9.99 -18.99 -7.61
N PHE A 197 -9.98 -18.31 -8.76
CA PHE A 197 -10.54 -16.98 -8.98
C PHE A 197 -11.59 -17.08 -10.09
N PRO A 198 -12.82 -17.51 -9.77
CA PRO A 198 -13.86 -17.67 -10.77
C PRO A 198 -14.23 -16.31 -11.38
N LYS A 199 -14.64 -16.35 -12.64
CA LYS A 199 -15.21 -15.18 -13.30
C LYS A 199 -16.59 -14.87 -12.76
N HIS A 200 -16.99 -13.62 -12.86
CA HIS A 200 -18.39 -13.27 -12.66
C HIS A 200 -19.21 -13.72 -13.88
N GLY A 201 -20.15 -14.64 -13.64
CA GLY A 201 -21.07 -15.14 -14.66
C GLY A 201 -22.44 -14.48 -14.56
N GLY A 202 -23.06 -14.23 -15.71
CA GLY A 202 -24.52 -14.15 -15.83
C GLY A 202 -25.07 -15.56 -16.12
N PRO A 203 -26.41 -15.74 -16.18
CA PRO A 203 -27.02 -17.05 -16.41
C PRO A 203 -26.63 -17.72 -17.73
N VAL A 204 -26.03 -17.01 -18.67
CA VAL A 204 -25.73 -17.48 -20.03
C VAL A 204 -24.26 -17.38 -20.40
N LEU A 205 -23.46 -16.46 -19.81
CA LEU A 205 -22.06 -16.21 -20.22
C LEU A 205 -21.24 -15.61 -19.08
N GLU A 206 -20.00 -16.10 -18.95
CA GLU A 206 -18.97 -15.48 -18.10
C GLU A 206 -18.34 -14.29 -18.82
N PHE A 207 -18.19 -13.15 -18.12
CA PHE A 207 -17.68 -11.92 -18.72
C PHE A 207 -16.43 -11.40 -18.02
N GLY A 208 -15.52 -10.83 -18.82
CA GLY A 208 -14.36 -10.10 -18.36
C GLY A 208 -13.26 -10.99 -17.79
N TYR A 209 -12.33 -10.33 -17.09
CA TYR A 209 -11.24 -11.02 -16.40
C TYR A 209 -11.70 -11.53 -15.03
N PRO A 210 -11.14 -12.65 -14.55
CA PRO A 210 -11.27 -13.02 -13.14
C PRO A 210 -10.78 -11.88 -12.24
N LEU A 211 -11.38 -11.75 -11.06
CA LEU A 211 -11.08 -10.67 -10.12
C LEU A 211 -10.48 -11.22 -8.83
N LEU A 212 -9.42 -10.57 -8.39
CA LEU A 212 -8.84 -10.73 -7.07
C LEU A 212 -9.31 -9.54 -6.21
N ARG A 213 -9.91 -9.83 -5.05
CA ARG A 213 -10.24 -8.82 -4.06
C ARG A 213 -9.03 -8.54 -3.19
N LEU A 214 -8.71 -7.26 -3.01
CA LEU A 214 -7.67 -6.77 -2.12
C LEU A 214 -8.32 -5.82 -1.12
N VAL A 215 -8.13 -6.08 0.17
CA VAL A 215 -8.52 -5.18 1.28
C VAL A 215 -7.26 -4.77 2.01
N ALA A 216 -7.11 -3.48 2.28
CA ALA A 216 -5.95 -2.95 2.98
C ALA A 216 -6.36 -2.01 4.12
N LEU A 217 -5.55 -2.04 5.17
CA LEU A 217 -5.57 -1.08 6.26
C LEU A 217 -4.49 -0.03 5.98
N VAL A 218 -4.90 1.23 5.82
CA VAL A 218 -4.08 2.33 5.30
C VAL A 218 -3.96 3.43 6.35
N GLU A 219 -2.76 3.84 6.70
CA GLU A 219 -2.52 5.02 7.53
C GLU A 219 -2.95 6.29 6.78
N CYS A 220 -3.82 7.08 7.36
CA CYS A 220 -4.18 8.38 6.80
C CYS A 220 -2.97 9.33 6.85
N GLY A 221 -2.91 10.25 5.90
CA GLY A 221 -1.79 11.19 5.77
C GLY A 221 -0.65 10.65 4.92
N THR A 222 0.03 9.61 5.36
CA THR A 222 1.16 8.99 4.62
C THR A 222 0.70 8.04 3.52
N ARG A 223 -0.45 7.41 3.69
CA ARG A 223 -0.97 6.32 2.84
C ARG A 223 -0.17 5.02 2.96
N ALA A 224 0.58 4.86 4.05
CA ALA A 224 1.29 3.62 4.34
C ALA A 224 0.32 2.45 4.57
N LEU A 225 0.71 1.26 4.13
CA LEU A 225 -0.04 0.03 4.37
C LEU A 225 0.36 -0.53 5.74
N LEU A 226 -0.60 -0.64 6.66
CA LEU A 226 -0.40 -1.35 7.93
C LEU A 226 -0.53 -2.86 7.73
N GLY A 227 -1.37 -3.25 6.78
CA GLY A 227 -1.58 -4.63 6.40
C GLY A 227 -2.45 -4.73 5.14
N ALA A 228 -2.41 -5.88 4.50
CA ALA A 228 -3.24 -6.18 3.34
C ALA A 228 -3.66 -7.65 3.34
N ALA A 229 -4.90 -7.91 2.95
CA ALA A 229 -5.44 -9.25 2.77
C ALA A 229 -6.12 -9.35 1.40
N PHE A 230 -5.89 -10.44 0.69
CA PHE A 230 -6.44 -10.61 -0.65
C PHE A 230 -6.77 -12.07 -0.96
N GLY A 231 -7.53 -12.28 -2.03
CA GLY A 231 -7.92 -13.59 -2.54
C GLY A 231 -9.11 -13.49 -3.49
N PRO A 232 -9.88 -14.58 -3.69
CA PRO A 232 -11.02 -14.59 -4.59
C PRO A 232 -12.07 -13.53 -4.26
N ASP A 233 -12.64 -12.89 -5.27
CA ASP A 233 -13.71 -11.90 -5.10
C ASP A 233 -15.01 -12.50 -4.51
N SER A 234 -15.18 -13.82 -4.59
CA SER A 234 -16.26 -14.56 -3.95
C SER A 234 -16.25 -14.47 -2.43
N THR A 235 -15.08 -14.22 -1.81
CA THR A 235 -14.97 -13.87 -0.39
C THR A 235 -15.29 -12.39 -0.23
N GLY A 236 -16.30 -12.05 0.59
CA GLY A 236 -16.70 -10.66 0.84
C GLY A 236 -15.60 -9.83 1.52
N GLU A 237 -15.66 -8.52 1.35
CA GLU A 237 -14.69 -7.58 1.96
C GLU A 237 -14.55 -7.73 3.47
N LEU A 238 -15.67 -7.95 4.18
CA LEU A 238 -15.66 -8.21 5.63
C LEU A 238 -14.82 -9.42 6.02
N GLY A 239 -14.81 -10.47 5.19
CA GLY A 239 -13.99 -11.65 5.42
C GLY A 239 -12.49 -11.35 5.36
N TYR A 240 -12.06 -10.47 4.45
CA TYR A 240 -10.67 -9.99 4.37
C TYR A 240 -10.35 -8.96 5.45
N ALA A 241 -11.28 -8.06 5.73
CA ALA A 241 -11.14 -7.05 6.77
C ALA A 241 -10.86 -7.66 8.15
N ARG A 242 -11.55 -8.75 8.51
CA ARG A 242 -11.30 -9.48 9.76
C ARG A 242 -9.87 -10.01 9.90
N ARG A 243 -9.21 -10.32 8.78
CA ARG A 243 -7.80 -10.75 8.80
C ARG A 243 -6.83 -9.62 9.12
N LEU A 244 -7.29 -8.36 9.04
CA LEU A 244 -6.50 -7.17 9.32
C LEU A 244 -6.69 -6.63 10.74
N LEU A 245 -7.66 -7.16 11.50
CA LEU A 245 -7.89 -6.76 12.89
C LEU A 245 -6.65 -6.87 13.81
N PRO A 246 -5.76 -7.86 13.66
CA PRO A 246 -4.53 -7.92 14.46
C PRO A 246 -3.57 -6.74 14.27
N HIS A 247 -3.77 -5.91 13.25
CA HIS A 247 -2.99 -4.68 13.03
C HIS A 247 -3.60 -3.45 13.70
N LEU A 248 -4.74 -3.60 14.39
CA LEU A 248 -5.41 -2.52 15.13
C LEU A 248 -5.08 -2.62 16.62
N ASP A 249 -4.96 -1.46 17.28
CA ASP A 249 -4.77 -1.34 18.73
C ASP A 249 -5.46 -0.10 19.30
N ALA A 250 -5.40 0.08 20.61
CA ALA A 250 -6.06 1.16 21.34
C ALA A 250 -5.55 2.57 20.97
N SER A 251 -4.42 2.70 20.30
CA SER A 251 -3.89 3.99 19.83
C SER A 251 -4.47 4.42 18.49
N MET A 252 -5.44 3.69 17.93
CA MET A 252 -5.95 3.88 16.58
C MET A 252 -7.44 4.21 16.54
N VAL A 253 -7.84 4.98 15.52
CA VAL A 253 -9.23 5.16 15.10
C VAL A 253 -9.41 4.67 13.66
N LEU A 254 -10.25 3.67 13.50
CA LEU A 254 -10.57 3.05 12.20
C LEU A 254 -11.65 3.85 11.47
N LEU A 255 -11.34 4.31 10.27
CA LEU A 255 -12.29 4.96 9.36
C LEU A 255 -12.75 3.94 8.30
N ALA A 256 -14.06 3.73 8.17
CA ALA A 256 -14.60 2.79 7.21
C ALA A 256 -15.90 3.30 6.56
N ASP A 257 -16.31 2.70 5.45
CA ASP A 257 -17.57 3.05 4.81
C ASP A 257 -18.76 2.25 5.40
N ALA A 258 -19.95 2.49 4.86
CA ALA A 258 -21.18 1.84 5.33
C ALA A 258 -21.22 0.31 5.06
N TYR A 259 -20.34 -0.23 4.24
CA TYR A 259 -20.26 -1.66 4.00
C TYR A 259 -19.80 -2.43 5.26
N TYR A 260 -19.00 -1.75 6.09
CA TYR A 260 -18.46 -2.31 7.33
C TYR A 260 -19.39 -2.11 8.55
N ASP A 261 -20.58 -1.52 8.38
CA ASP A 261 -21.60 -1.39 9.44
C ASP A 261 -22.29 -2.73 9.72
N ALA A 262 -21.54 -3.69 10.23
CA ALA A 262 -22.01 -5.00 10.69
C ALA A 262 -21.63 -5.20 12.15
N TYR A 263 -22.61 -5.60 12.99
CA TYR A 263 -22.41 -5.74 14.43
C TYR A 263 -21.16 -6.56 14.79
N ASP A 264 -21.03 -7.76 14.25
CA ASP A 264 -19.92 -8.68 14.54
C ASP A 264 -18.55 -8.10 14.14
N PHE A 265 -18.51 -7.23 13.14
CA PHE A 265 -17.28 -6.56 12.74
C PHE A 265 -16.94 -5.42 13.70
N LEU A 266 -17.94 -4.63 14.10
CA LEU A 266 -17.75 -3.52 15.04
C LEU A 266 -17.35 -4.02 16.42
N GLU A 267 -17.97 -5.12 16.89
CA GLU A 267 -17.60 -5.80 18.12
C GLU A 267 -16.15 -6.30 18.07
N ALA A 268 -15.75 -6.91 16.96
CA ALA A 268 -14.38 -7.38 16.76
C ALA A 268 -13.36 -6.24 16.70
N VAL A 269 -13.71 -5.09 16.10
CA VAL A 269 -12.85 -3.87 16.11
C VAL A 269 -12.69 -3.35 17.54
N THR A 270 -13.80 -3.21 18.30
CA THR A 270 -13.70 -2.75 19.69
C THR A 270 -12.94 -3.74 20.57
N GLY A 271 -13.02 -5.04 20.28
CA GLY A 271 -12.24 -6.08 20.94
C GLY A 271 -10.71 -5.93 20.77
N THR A 272 -10.23 -5.21 19.74
CA THR A 272 -8.80 -4.87 19.60
C THR A 272 -8.38 -3.68 20.46
N GLY A 273 -9.32 -2.99 21.09
CA GLY A 273 -9.11 -1.71 21.78
C GLY A 273 -9.18 -0.50 20.87
N ALA A 274 -9.17 -0.66 19.55
CA ALA A 274 -9.28 0.44 18.60
C ALA A 274 -10.65 1.10 18.63
N SER A 275 -10.67 2.42 18.44
CA SER A 275 -11.89 3.15 18.17
C SER A 275 -12.26 3.05 16.69
N PHE A 276 -13.54 3.28 16.38
CA PHE A 276 -13.99 3.36 14.98
C PHE A 276 -14.83 4.61 14.72
N LEU A 277 -14.84 5.04 13.47
CA LEU A 277 -15.73 6.05 12.92
C LEU A 277 -16.11 5.64 11.49
N LEU A 278 -17.38 5.35 11.26
CA LEU A 278 -17.85 4.87 9.97
C LEU A 278 -19.19 5.50 9.57
N ARG A 279 -19.52 5.43 8.29
CA ARG A 279 -20.85 5.81 7.83
C ARG A 279 -21.83 4.67 8.15
N SER A 280 -22.91 4.99 8.85
CA SER A 280 -23.96 4.00 9.12
C SER A 280 -24.77 3.69 7.87
N THR A 281 -25.25 2.46 7.75
CA THR A 281 -26.12 2.08 6.62
C THR A 281 -27.46 2.83 6.69
N PRO A 282 -28.06 3.22 5.55
CA PRO A 282 -29.40 3.83 5.53
C PRO A 282 -30.50 2.93 6.14
N LYS A 283 -30.26 1.62 6.18
CA LYS A 283 -31.21 0.64 6.74
C LYS A 283 -31.26 0.64 8.26
N ARG A 284 -30.20 1.13 8.92
CA ARG A 284 -30.16 1.19 10.37
C ARG A 284 -31.05 2.33 10.87
N ARG A 285 -31.92 2.05 11.82
CA ARG A 285 -32.82 3.00 12.49
C ARG A 285 -32.39 3.13 13.95
N PRO A 286 -31.37 3.97 14.27
CA PRO A 286 -30.93 4.14 15.65
C PRO A 286 -31.99 4.87 16.47
N THR A 287 -32.21 4.42 17.69
CA THR A 287 -33.10 5.10 18.66
C THR A 287 -32.26 6.00 19.55
N VAL A 288 -32.67 7.25 19.71
CA VAL A 288 -32.03 8.19 20.65
C VAL A 288 -32.23 7.67 22.06
N ARG A 289 -31.14 7.35 22.75
CA ARG A 289 -31.14 6.95 24.17
C ARG A 289 -30.75 8.10 25.07
N ARG A 290 -29.71 8.83 24.69
CA ARG A 290 -29.21 9.99 25.42
C ARG A 290 -28.68 11.02 24.44
N PRO A 291 -29.30 12.20 24.34
CA PRO A 291 -28.79 13.29 23.56
C PRO A 291 -27.50 13.86 24.18
N LEU A 292 -26.64 14.43 23.35
CA LEU A 292 -25.38 15.04 23.74
C LEU A 292 -25.35 16.54 23.36
N PRO A 293 -24.55 17.36 24.07
CA PRO A 293 -24.59 18.83 23.88
C PRO A 293 -24.23 19.31 22.48
N ASP A 294 -23.51 18.53 21.71
CA ASP A 294 -23.06 18.87 20.34
C ASP A 294 -24.04 18.42 19.24
N GLY A 295 -25.26 18.01 19.61
CA GLY A 295 -26.30 17.57 18.68
C GLY A 295 -26.17 16.11 18.24
N SER A 296 -25.19 15.38 18.73
CA SER A 296 -25.09 13.93 18.57
C SER A 296 -25.84 13.18 19.68
N TYR A 297 -25.97 11.87 19.58
CA TYR A 297 -26.66 11.09 20.61
C TYR A 297 -26.05 9.69 20.77
N LEU A 298 -26.22 9.12 21.96
CA LEU A 298 -25.87 7.74 22.24
C LEU A 298 -27.02 6.81 21.90
N THR A 299 -26.67 5.65 21.37
CA THR A 299 -27.57 4.55 21.06
C THR A 299 -26.89 3.21 21.30
N THR A 300 -27.64 2.12 21.14
CA THR A 300 -27.09 0.77 21.20
C THR A 300 -27.30 0.06 19.88
N VAL A 301 -26.22 -0.54 19.37
CA VAL A 301 -26.27 -1.48 18.27
C VAL A 301 -26.32 -2.89 18.86
N CYS A 302 -27.32 -3.65 18.42
CA CYS A 302 -27.50 -5.04 18.86
C CYS A 302 -27.12 -6.02 17.76
N ALA A 303 -26.71 -7.21 18.13
CA ALA A 303 -26.61 -8.34 17.24
C ALA A 303 -27.95 -8.61 16.51
N GLY A 304 -27.89 -9.17 15.31
CA GLY A 304 -29.12 -9.51 14.56
C GLY A 304 -30.04 -10.45 15.33
N ARG A 305 -31.34 -10.48 14.96
CA ARG A 305 -32.37 -11.30 15.63
C ARG A 305 -31.94 -12.75 15.90
N TYR A 306 -31.17 -13.35 15.03
CA TYR A 306 -30.68 -14.71 15.16
C TYR A 306 -29.64 -14.88 16.28
N GLN A 307 -28.92 -13.83 16.60
CA GLN A 307 -27.88 -13.78 17.64
C GLN A 307 -28.45 -13.26 18.97
N ALA A 308 -29.46 -12.37 18.91
CA ALA A 308 -30.12 -11.81 20.10
C ALA A 308 -30.75 -12.88 21.01
N GLY A 309 -31.25 -14.00 20.44
CA GLY A 309 -31.78 -15.12 21.17
C GLY A 309 -30.72 -15.92 21.95
N ARG A 310 -29.44 -15.68 21.71
CA ARG A 310 -28.30 -16.33 22.39
C ARG A 310 -27.63 -15.45 23.45
N GLY A 311 -28.23 -14.32 23.83
CA GLY A 311 -27.65 -13.39 24.81
C GLY A 311 -26.46 -12.58 24.30
N TYR A 312 -26.22 -12.54 22.99
CA TYR A 312 -25.11 -11.80 22.38
C TYR A 312 -25.33 -10.29 22.41
N GLY A 313 -24.33 -9.65 22.76
CA GLY A 313 -23.77 -8.33 22.89
C GLY A 313 -24.62 -7.14 22.46
N ARG A 314 -24.46 -6.13 23.25
CA ARG A 314 -24.90 -4.76 22.95
C ARG A 314 -23.68 -3.89 22.89
N LEU A 315 -23.51 -3.15 21.80
CA LEU A 315 -22.44 -2.19 21.65
C LEU A 315 -23.02 -0.78 21.78
N GLU A 316 -22.60 -0.03 22.80
CA GLU A 316 -22.92 1.38 22.89
C GLU A 316 -22.12 2.17 21.87
N VAL A 317 -22.81 3.02 21.11
CA VAL A 317 -22.22 3.83 20.05
C VAL A 317 -22.81 5.22 20.07
N ARG A 318 -22.07 6.16 19.53
CA ARG A 318 -22.50 7.53 19.30
C ARG A 318 -22.85 7.74 17.83
N ILE A 319 -24.00 8.37 17.58
CA ILE A 319 -24.47 8.73 16.25
C ILE A 319 -24.33 10.23 16.06
N ILE A 320 -23.82 10.62 14.91
CA ILE A 320 -23.66 12.01 14.47
C ILE A 320 -24.41 12.14 13.14
N GLU A 321 -25.39 13.02 13.10
CA GLU A 321 -26.17 13.29 11.89
C GLU A 321 -25.89 14.71 11.39
N ALA A 322 -25.61 14.82 10.10
CA ALA A 322 -25.34 16.11 9.47
C ALA A 322 -25.81 16.13 8.02
N TRP A 323 -26.31 17.26 7.58
CA TRP A 323 -26.58 17.53 6.17
C TRP A 323 -25.27 17.89 5.46
N MET A 324 -24.90 17.08 4.48
CA MET A 324 -23.69 17.29 3.68
C MET A 324 -24.09 17.87 2.34
N THR A 325 -23.72 19.11 2.09
CA THR A 325 -23.95 19.77 0.80
C THR A 325 -22.65 19.79 -0.01
N ILE A 326 -22.67 19.19 -1.18
CA ILE A 326 -21.60 19.23 -2.17
C ILE A 326 -22.00 20.26 -3.22
N GLU A 327 -21.22 21.31 -3.33
CA GLU A 327 -21.37 22.34 -4.35
C GLU A 327 -20.31 22.11 -5.44
N LEU A 328 -20.76 21.88 -6.67
CA LEU A 328 -19.90 21.71 -7.84
C LEU A 328 -19.49 23.08 -8.41
N ALA A 329 -18.43 23.09 -9.20
CA ALA A 329 -17.91 24.32 -9.81
C ALA A 329 -18.90 24.98 -10.81
N ASP A 330 -19.90 24.24 -11.28
CA ASP A 330 -20.99 24.73 -12.13
C ASP A 330 -22.19 25.27 -11.33
N GLY A 331 -22.06 25.40 -10.00
CA GLY A 331 -23.14 25.85 -9.11
C GLY A 331 -24.13 24.76 -8.72
N THR A 332 -24.03 23.56 -9.27
CA THR A 332 -24.92 22.45 -8.88
C THR A 332 -24.68 22.07 -7.42
N ARG A 333 -25.75 22.02 -6.63
CA ARG A 333 -25.72 21.59 -5.23
C ARG A 333 -26.37 20.23 -5.07
N ARG A 334 -25.74 19.36 -4.26
CA ARG A 334 -26.31 18.08 -3.84
C ARG A 334 -26.22 18.01 -2.33
N THR A 335 -27.36 17.86 -1.69
CA THR A 335 -27.44 17.71 -0.23
C THR A 335 -27.90 16.29 0.10
N GLU A 336 -27.20 15.63 1.01
CA GLU A 336 -27.57 14.32 1.52
C GLU A 336 -27.36 14.24 3.03
N LEU A 337 -28.22 13.51 3.71
CA LEU A 337 -28.05 13.23 5.13
C LEU A 337 -26.93 12.21 5.33
N TRP A 338 -25.93 12.60 6.09
CA TRP A 338 -24.88 11.68 6.56
C TRP A 338 -25.16 11.29 8.00
N ARG A 339 -25.11 10.00 8.24
CA ARG A 339 -25.12 9.44 9.57
C ARG A 339 -23.81 8.73 9.82
N LEU A 340 -23.01 9.26 10.74
CA LEU A 340 -21.78 8.65 11.20
C LEU A 340 -22.04 7.93 12.52
N MET A 341 -21.37 6.82 12.71
CA MET A 341 -21.40 6.01 13.93
C MET A 341 -19.97 5.81 14.44
N THR A 342 -19.79 5.97 15.76
CA THR A 342 -18.47 5.87 16.37
C THR A 342 -18.53 5.26 17.76
N SER A 343 -17.42 4.65 18.19
CA SER A 343 -17.16 4.23 19.57
C SER A 343 -16.56 5.35 20.43
N LEU A 344 -16.26 6.53 19.88
CA LEU A 344 -15.81 7.72 20.62
C LEU A 344 -17.04 8.42 21.23
N LEU A 345 -17.42 8.01 22.44
CA LEU A 345 -18.70 8.35 23.05
C LEU A 345 -18.74 9.75 23.66
N ASP A 346 -17.61 10.25 24.15
CA ASP A 346 -17.49 11.54 24.81
C ASP A 346 -17.50 12.69 23.79
N ALA A 347 -18.54 13.54 23.86
CA ALA A 347 -18.72 14.68 22.96
C ALA A 347 -17.78 15.85 23.23
N GLU A 348 -17.30 16.01 24.47
CA GLU A 348 -16.36 17.05 24.85
C GLU A 348 -14.96 16.74 24.35
N SER A 349 -14.49 15.51 24.61
CA SER A 349 -13.21 15.04 24.12
C SER A 349 -13.17 14.87 22.60
N TYR A 350 -14.30 14.54 21.97
CA TYR A 350 -14.40 14.24 20.52
C TYR A 350 -15.59 14.96 19.87
N PRO A 351 -15.51 16.29 19.64
CA PRO A 351 -16.63 17.06 19.09
C PRO A 351 -17.12 16.54 17.73
N ALA A 352 -18.44 16.51 17.52
CA ALA A 352 -19.07 15.95 16.32
C ALA A 352 -18.55 16.59 15.02
N HIS A 353 -18.34 17.90 14.97
CA HIS A 353 -17.86 18.60 13.78
C HIS A 353 -16.42 18.19 13.41
N GLU A 354 -15.57 17.91 14.40
CA GLU A 354 -14.22 17.38 14.15
C GLU A 354 -14.27 15.95 13.60
N LEU A 355 -15.17 15.10 14.13
CA LEU A 355 -15.35 13.73 13.65
C LEU A 355 -15.87 13.68 12.21
N ILE A 356 -16.77 14.59 11.82
CA ILE A 356 -17.19 14.75 10.42
C ILE A 356 -15.98 15.09 9.54
N THR A 357 -15.14 16.02 9.98
CA THR A 357 -13.92 16.41 9.27
C THR A 357 -12.92 15.26 9.21
N LEU A 358 -12.74 14.52 10.31
CA LEU A 358 -11.88 13.33 10.36
C LEU A 358 -12.33 12.26 9.37
N TYR A 359 -13.64 12.01 9.28
CA TYR A 359 -14.18 10.98 8.38
C TYR A 359 -13.80 11.19 6.91
N HIS A 360 -13.60 12.43 6.47
CA HIS A 360 -13.10 12.72 5.13
C HIS A 360 -11.73 12.14 4.83
N ARG A 361 -10.91 11.87 5.84
CA ARG A 361 -9.59 11.25 5.65
C ARG A 361 -9.70 9.80 5.16
N ARG A 362 -10.85 9.15 5.29
CA ARG A 362 -11.10 7.82 4.71
C ARG A 362 -10.74 7.74 3.22
N TRP A 363 -10.91 8.84 2.48
CA TRP A 363 -10.53 8.92 1.07
C TRP A 363 -9.05 8.68 0.78
N GLN A 364 -8.21 8.65 1.79
CA GLN A 364 -6.79 8.29 1.65
C GLN A 364 -6.62 6.84 1.20
N ALA A 365 -7.50 5.91 1.63
CA ALA A 365 -7.50 4.54 1.15
C ALA A 365 -7.84 4.45 -0.35
N GLU A 366 -8.84 5.21 -0.82
CA GLU A 366 -9.16 5.29 -2.26
C GLU A 366 -7.99 5.88 -3.06
N THR A 367 -7.29 6.88 -2.52
CA THR A 367 -6.09 7.45 -3.13
C THR A 367 -4.94 6.44 -3.18
N CYS A 368 -4.75 5.64 -2.13
CA CYS A 368 -3.80 4.53 -2.10
C CYS A 368 -4.09 3.54 -3.23
N TYR A 369 -5.33 3.09 -3.37
CA TYR A 369 -5.71 2.18 -4.44
C TYR A 369 -5.58 2.78 -5.83
N PHE A 370 -5.87 4.07 -5.99
CA PHE A 370 -5.59 4.75 -7.24
C PHE A 370 -4.11 4.68 -7.58
N SER A 371 -3.22 4.93 -6.61
CA SER A 371 -1.78 4.85 -6.81
C SER A 371 -1.32 3.43 -7.15
N LEU A 372 -1.82 2.41 -6.44
CA LEU A 372 -1.51 1.01 -6.72
C LEU A 372 -1.97 0.60 -8.13
N LYS A 373 -3.22 0.91 -8.49
CA LYS A 373 -3.84 0.41 -9.74
C LYS A 373 -3.49 1.23 -10.97
N SER A 374 -3.48 2.55 -10.84
CA SER A 374 -3.38 3.45 -12.00
C SER A 374 -1.98 4.03 -12.19
N THR A 375 -1.14 3.98 -11.15
CA THR A 375 0.20 4.55 -11.23
C THR A 375 1.27 3.47 -11.25
N VAL A 376 1.19 2.49 -10.33
CA VAL A 376 2.19 1.43 -10.26
C VAL A 376 1.83 0.29 -11.21
N LEU A 377 0.58 -0.17 -11.21
CA LEU A 377 0.10 -1.23 -12.10
C LEU A 377 -0.38 -0.73 -13.47
N ASP A 378 -0.43 0.60 -13.69
CA ASP A 378 -0.88 1.26 -14.93
C ASP A 378 -2.23 0.73 -15.49
N GLY A 379 -3.09 0.24 -14.60
CA GLY A 379 -4.40 -0.32 -14.96
C GLY A 379 -4.37 -1.67 -15.66
N TRP A 380 -3.21 -2.31 -15.76
CA TRP A 380 -3.04 -3.59 -16.46
C TRP A 380 -3.54 -4.80 -15.65
N VAL A 381 -3.78 -5.89 -16.37
CA VAL A 381 -4.03 -7.21 -15.81
C VAL A 381 -2.71 -7.77 -15.28
N LEU A 382 -2.69 -8.42 -14.12
CA LEU A 382 -1.49 -9.07 -13.59
C LEU A 382 -0.90 -10.06 -14.63
N ARG A 383 0.41 -10.24 -14.63
CA ARG A 383 1.12 -11.03 -15.67
C ARG A 383 1.04 -12.53 -15.47
N SER A 384 0.95 -12.94 -14.19
CA SER A 384 1.10 -14.36 -13.82
C SER A 384 -0.14 -15.17 -14.15
N ARG A 385 0.09 -16.34 -14.75
CA ARG A 385 -0.95 -17.29 -15.12
C ARG A 385 -1.02 -18.50 -14.18
N THR A 386 -0.53 -18.37 -12.97
CA THR A 386 -0.59 -19.38 -11.92
C THR A 386 -0.91 -18.74 -10.58
N VAL A 387 -1.65 -19.42 -9.71
CA VAL A 387 -2.04 -18.89 -8.39
C VAL A 387 -0.84 -18.44 -7.57
N PRO A 388 0.22 -19.24 -7.37
CA PRO A 388 1.39 -18.77 -6.62
C PRO A 388 2.10 -17.57 -7.26
N GLY A 389 2.10 -17.50 -8.59
CA GLY A 389 2.69 -16.39 -9.32
C GLY A 389 1.88 -15.09 -9.15
N ILE A 390 0.54 -15.16 -9.07
CA ILE A 390 -0.33 -14.02 -8.78
C ILE A 390 -0.08 -13.53 -7.36
N GLU A 391 -0.05 -14.42 -6.38
CA GLU A 391 0.24 -14.05 -4.99
C GLU A 391 1.61 -13.35 -4.87
N GLN A 392 2.63 -13.90 -5.52
CA GLN A 392 3.97 -13.30 -5.57
C GLN A 392 3.93 -11.89 -6.20
N GLU A 393 3.16 -11.70 -7.26
CA GLU A 393 3.04 -10.42 -7.97
C GLU A 393 2.30 -9.36 -7.14
N VAL A 394 1.24 -9.76 -6.43
CA VAL A 394 0.51 -8.87 -5.51
C VAL A 394 1.41 -8.45 -4.36
N TYR A 395 2.14 -9.38 -3.74
CA TYR A 395 3.07 -9.02 -2.66
C TYR A 395 4.24 -8.17 -3.16
N ALA A 396 4.72 -8.38 -4.38
CA ALA A 396 5.71 -7.49 -4.99
C ALA A 396 5.16 -6.07 -5.18
N LEU A 397 3.92 -5.95 -5.67
CA LEU A 397 3.22 -4.67 -5.83
C LEU A 397 3.09 -3.93 -4.49
N LEU A 398 2.63 -4.62 -3.45
CA LEU A 398 2.48 -4.06 -2.11
C LEU A 398 3.83 -3.65 -1.50
N THR A 399 4.87 -4.47 -1.69
CA THR A 399 6.23 -4.22 -1.21
C THR A 399 6.84 -2.97 -1.85
N VAL A 400 6.75 -2.86 -3.19
CA VAL A 400 7.25 -1.69 -3.92
C VAL A 400 6.49 -0.44 -3.54
N TYR A 401 5.15 -0.52 -3.45
CA TYR A 401 4.33 0.59 -3.01
C TYR A 401 4.75 1.08 -1.61
N GLN A 402 4.91 0.16 -0.66
CA GLN A 402 5.33 0.50 0.70
C GLN A 402 6.74 1.10 0.74
N ALA A 403 7.66 0.63 -0.09
CA ALA A 403 8.98 1.23 -0.21
C ALA A 403 8.92 2.67 -0.73
N LEU A 404 8.08 2.94 -1.73
CA LEU A 404 7.86 4.30 -2.24
C LEU A 404 7.23 5.22 -1.18
N VAL A 405 6.30 4.71 -0.38
CA VAL A 405 5.70 5.47 0.74
C VAL A 405 6.75 5.80 1.79
N ARG A 406 7.63 4.87 2.16
CA ARG A 406 8.74 5.13 3.09
C ARG A 406 9.70 6.17 2.55
N THR A 407 10.06 6.09 1.27
CA THR A 407 10.88 7.13 0.61
C THR A 407 10.18 8.50 0.63
N ALA A 408 8.85 8.53 0.48
CA ALA A 408 8.08 9.77 0.61
C ALA A 408 8.08 10.31 2.04
N ASP A 409 8.03 9.45 3.04
CA ASP A 409 8.07 9.83 4.45
C ASP A 409 9.45 10.36 4.86
N ASP A 410 10.53 9.73 4.40
CA ASP A 410 11.91 10.22 4.57
C ASP A 410 12.05 11.64 4.02
N LEU A 411 11.44 11.91 2.85
CA LEU A 411 11.42 13.22 2.24
C LEU A 411 10.66 14.26 3.09
N VAL A 412 9.50 13.89 3.63
CA VAL A 412 8.68 14.74 4.50
C VAL A 412 9.44 15.05 5.81
N THR A 413 10.10 14.04 6.36
CA THR A 413 10.91 14.18 7.57
C THR A 413 12.11 15.10 7.36
N ALA A 414 12.73 15.03 6.17
CA ALA A 414 13.87 15.90 5.81
C ALA A 414 13.47 17.34 5.47
N GLN A 415 12.17 17.63 5.25
CA GLN A 415 11.67 18.94 4.82
C GLN A 415 10.56 19.45 5.76
N PRO A 416 10.90 20.20 6.84
CA PRO A 416 9.92 20.74 7.76
C PRO A 416 8.79 21.51 7.06
N GLY A 417 7.54 21.21 7.43
CA GLY A 417 6.34 21.83 6.83
C GLY A 417 5.88 21.23 5.50
N LEU A 418 6.56 20.22 4.98
CA LEU A 418 6.07 19.45 3.84
C LEU A 418 5.02 18.43 4.31
N SER A 419 3.84 18.42 3.68
CA SER A 419 2.83 17.38 3.89
C SER A 419 3.06 16.22 2.92
N ALA A 420 2.92 14.98 3.42
CA ALA A 420 3.01 13.77 2.60
C ALA A 420 1.99 13.74 1.44
N GLU A 421 0.85 14.42 1.59
CA GLU A 421 -0.16 14.53 0.52
C GLU A 421 0.34 15.28 -0.71
N ARG A 422 1.39 16.11 -0.56
CA ARG A 422 1.99 16.84 -1.68
C ARG A 422 2.99 16.02 -2.47
N VAL A 423 3.47 14.92 -1.93
CA VAL A 423 4.38 14.03 -2.64
C VAL A 423 3.60 13.24 -3.69
N SER A 424 4.02 13.38 -4.95
CA SER A 424 3.32 12.77 -6.09
C SER A 424 3.65 11.29 -6.23
N MET A 425 2.64 10.44 -6.09
CA MET A 425 2.76 8.99 -6.35
C MET A 425 2.85 8.66 -7.85
N ILE A 426 2.85 9.65 -8.74
CA ILE A 426 3.20 9.47 -10.16
C ILE A 426 4.70 9.70 -10.36
N VAL A 427 5.24 10.73 -9.72
CA VAL A 427 6.67 11.09 -9.84
C VAL A 427 7.58 10.05 -9.17
N LEU A 428 7.22 9.59 -7.97
CA LEU A 428 8.04 8.64 -7.20
C LEU A 428 8.38 7.34 -7.95
N PRO A 429 7.42 6.57 -8.49
CA PRO A 429 7.73 5.32 -9.17
C PRO A 429 8.51 5.55 -10.47
N ASN A 430 8.27 6.65 -11.19
CA ASN A 430 9.05 7.00 -12.38
C ASN A 430 10.49 7.32 -12.00
N ALA A 431 10.70 8.17 -11.00
CA ALA A 431 12.04 8.48 -10.49
C ALA A 431 12.77 7.20 -10.02
N ALA A 432 12.08 6.31 -9.30
CA ALA A 432 12.65 5.03 -8.87
C ALA A 432 13.04 4.14 -10.07
N ALA A 433 12.21 4.08 -11.10
CA ALA A 433 12.51 3.33 -12.32
C ALA A 433 13.75 3.89 -13.04
N ASP A 434 13.88 5.21 -13.13
CA ASP A 434 15.05 5.87 -13.74
C ASP A 434 16.32 5.58 -12.95
N GLN A 435 16.27 5.60 -11.62
CA GLN A 435 17.42 5.26 -10.77
C GLN A 435 17.85 3.78 -10.89
N ILE A 436 16.88 2.88 -11.14
CA ILE A 436 17.19 1.48 -11.43
C ILE A 436 17.96 1.35 -12.76
N VAL A 437 17.48 2.02 -13.82
CA VAL A 437 18.11 1.99 -15.14
C VAL A 437 19.52 2.57 -15.10
N ALA A 438 19.70 3.66 -14.37
CA ALA A 438 21.00 4.32 -14.19
C ALA A 438 21.91 3.60 -13.19
N ALA A 439 21.42 2.54 -12.52
CA ALA A 439 22.14 1.82 -11.45
C ALA A 439 22.64 2.74 -10.32
N HIS A 440 21.93 3.85 -10.07
CA HIS A 440 22.27 4.77 -8.98
C HIS A 440 21.99 4.13 -7.61
N GLY A 441 22.83 4.46 -6.63
CA GLY A 441 22.73 3.91 -5.27
C GLY A 441 23.41 2.53 -5.10
N ILE A 442 23.96 1.95 -6.17
CA ILE A 442 24.71 0.69 -6.10
C ILE A 442 26.15 0.94 -5.63
N ALA A 443 26.77 2.00 -6.14
CA ALA A 443 28.06 2.49 -5.66
C ALA A 443 27.90 3.99 -5.35
N PRO A 444 27.98 4.42 -4.08
CA PRO A 444 27.84 5.84 -3.75
C PRO A 444 29.06 6.60 -4.25
N ALA A 445 28.84 7.49 -5.20
CA ALA A 445 29.86 8.41 -5.72
C ALA A 445 30.01 9.69 -4.85
N GLY A 446 29.65 9.64 -3.56
CA GLY A 446 29.71 10.80 -2.67
C GLY A 446 28.81 10.65 -1.42
N PRO A 447 28.71 11.68 -0.57
CA PRO A 447 27.82 11.63 0.58
C PRO A 447 26.39 11.50 0.13
N VAL A 448 25.74 10.38 0.51
CA VAL A 448 24.32 10.13 0.23
C VAL A 448 23.52 11.00 1.18
N GLY A 449 22.84 12.02 0.65
CA GLY A 449 21.84 12.76 1.42
C GLY A 449 20.63 11.87 1.71
N LEU A 450 19.95 12.06 2.85
CA LEU A 450 18.71 11.33 3.22
C LEU A 450 17.65 11.37 2.11
N VAL A 451 17.65 12.42 1.29
CA VAL A 451 16.67 12.67 0.24
C VAL A 451 16.97 11.89 -1.05
N GLY A 452 18.24 11.53 -1.34
CA GLY A 452 18.64 10.82 -2.55
C GLY A 452 18.24 11.51 -3.87
N ALA A 453 18.43 10.82 -5.00
CA ALA A 453 18.00 11.32 -6.31
C ALA A 453 16.47 11.20 -6.50
N ILE A 454 15.86 10.11 -6.01
CA ILE A 454 14.40 9.94 -6.04
C ILE A 454 13.74 11.11 -5.29
N GLY A 455 14.22 11.42 -4.09
CA GLY A 455 13.67 12.49 -3.29
C GLY A 455 13.84 13.88 -3.92
N ARG A 456 14.98 14.20 -4.53
CA ARG A 456 15.19 15.46 -5.25
C ARG A 456 14.21 15.63 -6.43
N ILE A 457 14.00 14.57 -7.21
CA ILE A 457 13.02 14.57 -8.30
C ILE A 457 11.59 14.75 -7.75
N ALA A 458 11.27 14.09 -6.65
CA ALA A 458 9.97 14.23 -5.99
C ALA A 458 9.73 15.63 -5.44
N LEU A 459 10.75 16.31 -4.90
CA LEU A 459 10.68 17.71 -4.46
C LEU A 459 10.42 18.67 -5.62
N ALA A 460 11.05 18.43 -6.77
CA ALA A 460 10.81 19.24 -7.97
C ALA A 460 9.39 19.03 -8.54
N GLY A 461 8.78 17.86 -8.29
CA GLY A 461 7.45 17.47 -8.78
C GLY A 461 6.34 17.50 -7.71
N LEU A 462 6.46 18.33 -6.67
CA LEU A 462 5.43 18.40 -5.62
C LEU A 462 4.07 18.87 -6.15
N LEU A 463 3.02 18.24 -5.64
CA LEU A 463 1.65 18.69 -5.91
C LEU A 463 1.41 20.07 -5.25
N PRO A 464 0.63 20.96 -5.90
CA PRO A 464 0.36 22.29 -5.37
C PRO A 464 -0.36 22.24 -4.00
N LYS A 465 -0.08 23.24 -3.14
CA LYS A 465 -0.84 23.45 -1.90
C LYS A 465 -2.31 23.73 -2.25
N GLY A 466 -3.22 23.18 -1.45
CA GLY A 466 -4.65 23.44 -1.64
C GLY A 466 -5.21 22.83 -2.92
N ARG A 467 -4.73 21.64 -3.30
CA ARG A 467 -5.27 20.91 -4.45
C ARG A 467 -6.79 20.86 -4.37
N ARG A 468 -7.47 21.47 -5.34
CA ARG A 468 -8.93 21.45 -5.41
C ARG A 468 -9.43 20.02 -5.48
N ARG A 469 -10.32 19.67 -4.57
CA ARG A 469 -11.03 18.39 -4.61
C ARG A 469 -11.85 18.35 -5.91
N ARG A 470 -11.75 17.25 -6.65
CA ARG A 470 -12.42 17.10 -7.94
C ARG A 470 -13.37 15.91 -7.86
N LEU A 471 -14.62 16.13 -8.14
CA LEU A 471 -15.61 15.09 -8.33
C LEU A 471 -15.68 14.73 -9.82
N LYS A 472 -15.58 13.45 -10.14
CA LYS A 472 -15.80 12.95 -11.50
C LYS A 472 -17.07 12.12 -11.50
N ALA A 473 -18.02 12.45 -12.40
CA ALA A 473 -19.21 11.65 -12.58
C ALA A 473 -18.83 10.21 -12.93
N ARG A 474 -19.37 9.23 -12.20
CA ARG A 474 -19.20 7.81 -12.52
C ARG A 474 -20.10 7.48 -13.71
N VAL A 475 -19.48 7.24 -14.87
CA VAL A 475 -20.21 6.78 -16.06
C VAL A 475 -20.26 5.26 -16.05
N ARG A 476 -21.45 4.69 -16.05
CA ARG A 476 -21.66 3.24 -16.17
C ARG A 476 -21.32 2.77 -17.58
N LYS A 477 -20.38 1.85 -17.70
CA LYS A 477 -20.26 1.02 -18.91
C LYS A 477 -21.31 -0.10 -18.87
N ARG A 478 -21.78 -0.56 -20.02
CA ARG A 478 -22.96 -1.41 -20.22
C ARG A 478 -23.10 -2.65 -19.30
N ASN A 479 -22.03 -3.12 -18.70
CA ASN A 479 -22.01 -4.30 -17.81
C ASN A 479 -21.53 -3.96 -16.38
N SER A 480 -21.76 -2.75 -15.90
CA SER A 480 -21.38 -2.32 -14.55
C SER A 480 -22.52 -2.59 -13.55
N LYS A 481 -22.19 -3.02 -12.33
CA LYS A 481 -23.13 -3.13 -11.21
C LYS A 481 -23.71 -1.80 -10.71
N TYR A 482 -23.26 -0.69 -11.25
CA TYR A 482 -23.75 0.64 -10.88
C TYR A 482 -24.98 1.04 -11.72
N THR A 483 -25.88 1.82 -11.14
CA THR A 483 -27.09 2.33 -11.79
C THR A 483 -26.77 3.19 -13.01
N PHE A 484 -27.60 3.11 -14.06
CA PHE A 484 -27.50 4.03 -15.20
C PHE A 484 -27.73 5.46 -14.74
N THR A 485 -26.84 6.35 -15.10
CA THR A 485 -27.11 7.78 -15.05
C THR A 485 -27.77 8.16 -16.36
N THR A 486 -29.04 8.54 -16.30
CA THR A 486 -29.77 9.16 -17.41
C THR A 486 -29.40 10.64 -17.46
N GLY A 487 -28.96 11.13 -18.60
CA GLY A 487 -28.63 12.55 -18.81
C GLY A 487 -27.21 12.81 -19.31
N LYS A 488 -26.98 14.04 -19.77
CA LYS A 488 -25.65 14.53 -20.17
C LYS A 488 -24.86 14.87 -18.90
N HIS A 489 -23.92 14.00 -18.53
CA HIS A 489 -23.01 14.29 -17.41
C HIS A 489 -21.69 14.79 -17.94
N PRO A 490 -21.10 15.85 -17.33
CA PRO A 490 -19.78 16.32 -17.72
C PRO A 490 -18.74 15.24 -17.50
N ARG A 491 -18.02 14.87 -18.55
CA ARG A 491 -16.94 13.85 -18.51
C ARG A 491 -15.67 14.39 -17.85
N LYS A 492 -15.56 15.70 -17.69
CA LYS A 492 -14.41 16.34 -17.02
C LYS A 492 -14.62 16.36 -15.51
N ALA A 493 -13.55 16.14 -14.77
CA ALA A 493 -13.57 16.30 -13.32
C ALA A 493 -13.83 17.76 -12.96
N GLN A 494 -14.80 18.00 -12.06
CA GLN A 494 -15.15 19.34 -11.58
C GLN A 494 -14.63 19.56 -10.16
N ALA A 495 -14.27 20.81 -9.84
CA ALA A 495 -13.98 21.21 -8.47
C ALA A 495 -15.29 21.24 -7.66
N TYR A 496 -15.22 20.94 -6.37
CA TYR A 496 -16.36 21.03 -5.46
C TYR A 496 -15.94 21.62 -4.12
N ALA A 497 -16.88 22.29 -3.47
CA ALA A 497 -16.82 22.69 -2.07
C ALA A 497 -17.76 21.80 -1.25
N LEU A 498 -17.39 21.55 -0.01
CA LEU A 498 -18.15 20.73 0.92
C LEU A 498 -18.56 21.59 2.11
N HIS A 499 -19.87 21.64 2.39
CA HIS A 499 -20.45 22.30 3.55
C HIS A 499 -21.24 21.26 4.35
N PHE A 500 -21.28 21.42 5.65
CA PHE A 500 -22.11 20.57 6.52
C PHE A 500 -22.81 21.43 7.58
N GLU A 501 -24.00 20.99 7.98
CA GLU A 501 -24.79 21.59 9.03
C GLU A 501 -25.28 20.49 9.98
N MET A 502 -25.09 20.72 11.28
CA MET A 502 -25.51 19.78 12.33
C MET A 502 -27.03 19.85 12.50
N ILE A 503 -27.67 18.70 12.64
CA ILE A 503 -29.09 18.63 13.00
C ILE A 503 -29.20 18.87 14.51
N LYS A 504 -29.86 19.97 14.90
CA LYS A 504 -30.22 20.22 16.30
C LYS A 504 -31.52 19.48 16.61
N GLU A 505 -31.67 18.98 17.85
CA GLU A 505 -32.92 18.33 18.29
C GLU A 505 -34.14 19.23 18.04
N GLY A 506 -35.14 18.69 17.34
CA GLY A 506 -36.42 19.37 17.01
C GLY A 506 -36.74 19.50 15.52
N GLY A 507 -35.80 19.16 14.61
CA GLY A 507 -35.92 19.40 13.17
C GLY A 507 -36.30 18.20 12.28
N LEU A 508 -36.76 17.09 12.81
CA LEU A 508 -37.33 15.99 12.02
C LEU A 508 -38.86 16.09 12.00
N ASP A 509 -39.37 17.11 11.33
CA ASP A 509 -40.77 17.07 10.86
C ASP A 509 -40.87 15.98 9.78
N THR A 510 -41.57 14.92 10.12
CA THR A 510 -41.84 13.76 9.26
C THR A 510 -42.97 14.05 8.25
N THR A 511 -43.12 15.25 7.79
CA THR A 511 -44.13 15.62 6.78
C THR A 511 -43.44 15.96 5.47
N ASN A 512 -43.17 14.94 4.66
CA ASN A 512 -43.28 14.98 3.21
C ASN A 512 -43.28 13.55 2.65
N GLY A 513 -44.46 12.92 2.72
CA GLY A 513 -44.89 11.89 1.83
C GLY A 513 -45.58 12.54 0.65
N GLY A 514 -45.03 12.32 -0.54
CA GLY A 514 -45.55 12.72 -1.82
C GLY A 514 -44.66 12.11 -2.91
#